data_744d7b0bec6073424bfc0053353c1523
#
_entry.id   744d7b0bec6073424bfc0053353c1523
#
_cell.length_a   1.000
_cell.length_b   1.000
_cell.length_c   1.000
_cell.angle_alpha   90.00
_cell.angle_beta   90.00
_cell.angle_gamma   90.00
#
_symmetry.space_group_name_H-M   'P 1'
#
loop_
_entity.id
_entity.type
_entity.pdbx_description
1 polymer ?
#
loop_
_entity_poly.entity_id
_entity_poly.type
_entity_poly.pdbx_seq_one_letter_code
_entity_poly.pdbx_strand_id
1 'polypeptide(L)'
;MNILAIESSCDETAVAIVRDGREVLTDCIASQVALHREYGGVVPEIASRKHIEAIYPLADQALKEAGLTRDDIDAVAVTYAPGLIGAVLVGVNFAKAAALAMNKPLIPVHHIRGHIAANYLAYPELEPPFLCLVVSGGHTMIIEVKDYTDMRILGTTLDDAAGECFDKVGRVLGMPYPGGAALDKAAQQGDETKYRLPVAKPGENPYNMSFSGLKTATLNLIHHADQIGEELDIPSLCASFTAAVSETLVPRVVRALEETGYRKVAVAGGVAANSRIRRDILEAAKKLGAEVYMPPLKLCGDNGAMIGSQAYYEYLAGNTADMSLNAYATKSILGESV
;
A
#
# COMPACT_ATOMS: atom_id res chain seq x y z
N MET A 1 -22.49 -3.40 -12.14
CA MET A 1 -21.30 -3.57 -13.00
C MET A 1 -20.29 -4.45 -12.27
N ASN A 2 -19.98 -5.63 -12.83
CA ASN A 2 -19.01 -6.57 -12.25
C ASN A 2 -17.65 -6.37 -12.93
N ILE A 3 -16.62 -6.05 -12.16
CA ILE A 3 -15.26 -5.81 -12.67
C ILE A 3 -14.35 -6.95 -12.21
N LEU A 4 -13.74 -7.66 -13.16
CA LEU A 4 -12.66 -8.60 -12.90
C LEU A 4 -11.35 -7.80 -12.74
N ALA A 5 -10.81 -7.75 -11.54
CA ALA A 5 -9.66 -6.93 -11.19
C ALA A 5 -8.43 -7.77 -10.87
N ILE A 6 -7.27 -7.33 -11.36
CA ILE A 6 -6.00 -8.04 -11.28
C ILE A 6 -4.95 -7.16 -10.64
N GLU A 7 -4.31 -7.66 -9.58
CA GLU A 7 -3.15 -7.07 -8.92
C GLU A 7 -1.97 -8.04 -9.01
N SER A 8 -0.82 -7.52 -9.45
CA SER A 8 0.42 -8.30 -9.54
C SER A 8 1.67 -7.43 -9.45
N SER A 9 1.60 -6.31 -8.73
CA SER A 9 2.68 -5.30 -8.76
C SER A 9 3.94 -5.70 -7.98
N CYS A 10 3.85 -6.62 -7.02
CA CYS A 10 4.96 -7.01 -6.15
C CYS A 10 5.03 -8.52 -5.91
N ASP A 11 4.69 -9.00 -4.74
CA ASP A 11 4.79 -10.40 -4.32
C ASP A 11 3.42 -11.06 -4.01
N GLU A 12 2.32 -10.37 -4.23
CA GLU A 12 0.97 -10.91 -4.24
C GLU A 12 0.41 -10.98 -5.66
N THR A 13 -0.08 -12.16 -6.06
CA THR A 13 -0.98 -12.29 -7.20
C THR A 13 -2.40 -12.28 -6.66
N ALA A 14 -3.20 -11.30 -7.03
CA ALA A 14 -4.59 -11.26 -6.61
C ALA A 14 -5.55 -11.05 -7.78
N VAL A 15 -6.68 -11.75 -7.73
CA VAL A 15 -7.80 -11.58 -8.68
C VAL A 15 -9.09 -11.48 -7.88
N ALA A 16 -9.81 -10.39 -8.11
CA ALA A 16 -11.07 -10.12 -7.44
C ALA A 16 -12.21 -9.84 -8.42
N ILE A 17 -13.44 -10.02 -7.98
CA ILE A 17 -14.62 -9.51 -8.66
C ILE A 17 -15.30 -8.52 -7.74
N VAL A 18 -15.38 -7.27 -8.20
CA VAL A 18 -16.00 -6.17 -7.45
C VAL A 18 -17.19 -5.64 -8.22
N ARG A 19 -18.31 -5.50 -7.50
CA ARG A 19 -19.54 -4.93 -8.04
C ARG A 19 -19.69 -3.48 -7.64
N ASP A 20 -19.94 -2.61 -8.64
CA ASP A 20 -20.24 -1.18 -8.45
C ASP A 20 -19.22 -0.45 -7.57
N GLY A 21 -17.96 -0.90 -7.59
CA GLY A 21 -16.83 -0.31 -6.87
C GLY A 21 -16.85 -0.46 -5.34
N ARG A 22 -17.91 -1.06 -4.77
CA ARG A 22 -18.11 -1.12 -3.30
C ARG A 22 -18.36 -2.52 -2.74
N GLU A 23 -18.91 -3.42 -3.53
CA GLU A 23 -19.23 -4.79 -3.10
C GLU A 23 -18.17 -5.76 -3.60
N VAL A 24 -17.44 -6.41 -2.69
CA VAL A 24 -16.47 -7.45 -3.02
C VAL A 24 -17.22 -8.78 -3.10
N LEU A 25 -17.35 -9.34 -4.31
CA LEU A 25 -17.94 -10.66 -4.51
C LEU A 25 -16.91 -11.75 -4.22
N THR A 26 -15.66 -11.57 -4.67
CA THR A 26 -14.53 -12.45 -4.37
C THR A 26 -13.24 -11.67 -4.38
N ASP A 27 -12.24 -12.15 -3.63
CA ASP A 27 -10.87 -11.64 -3.63
C ASP A 27 -9.91 -12.81 -3.35
N CYS A 28 -9.38 -13.39 -4.41
CA CYS A 28 -8.49 -14.56 -4.37
C CYS A 28 -7.04 -14.10 -4.42
N ILE A 29 -6.26 -14.42 -3.39
CA ILE A 29 -4.88 -13.97 -3.24
C ILE A 29 -3.93 -15.17 -3.13
N ALA A 30 -2.89 -15.19 -3.95
CA ALA A 30 -1.74 -16.08 -3.81
C ALA A 30 -0.51 -15.26 -3.42
N SER A 31 -0.15 -15.31 -2.13
CA SER A 31 1.01 -14.59 -1.61
C SER A 31 2.29 -15.40 -1.80
N GLN A 32 3.35 -14.71 -2.20
CA GLN A 32 4.69 -15.25 -2.37
C GLN A 32 5.58 -14.96 -1.15
N VAL A 33 5.04 -14.37 -0.09
CA VAL A 33 5.78 -13.99 1.14
C VAL A 33 6.56 -15.15 1.72
N ALA A 34 5.98 -16.38 1.76
CA ALA A 34 6.68 -17.55 2.28
C ALA A 34 7.93 -17.90 1.47
N LEU A 35 7.85 -17.77 0.14
CA LEU A 35 8.99 -18.00 -0.76
C LEU A 35 10.05 -16.91 -0.59
N HIS A 36 9.66 -15.65 -0.62
CA HIS A 36 10.58 -14.51 -0.52
C HIS A 36 11.25 -14.39 0.85
N ARG A 37 10.64 -14.95 1.89
CA ARG A 37 11.24 -15.05 3.23
C ARG A 37 12.57 -15.81 3.21
N GLU A 38 12.71 -16.83 2.38
CA GLU A 38 13.95 -17.60 2.24
C GLU A 38 15.10 -16.75 1.68
N TYR A 39 14.78 -15.68 0.95
CA TYR A 39 15.75 -14.75 0.36
C TYR A 39 15.93 -13.47 1.19
N GLY A 40 15.17 -13.32 2.28
CA GLY A 40 15.19 -12.11 3.12
C GLY A 40 14.57 -10.87 2.47
N GLY A 41 13.73 -11.05 1.44
CA GLY A 41 13.02 -10.00 0.71
C GLY A 41 12.66 -10.41 -0.71
N VAL A 42 11.89 -9.57 -1.40
CA VAL A 42 11.39 -9.88 -2.73
C VAL A 42 12.52 -9.97 -3.77
N VAL A 43 12.50 -11.06 -4.56
CA VAL A 43 13.36 -11.27 -5.73
C VAL A 43 12.51 -11.06 -6.99
N PRO A 44 12.70 -9.97 -7.76
CA PRO A 44 11.80 -9.56 -8.83
C PRO A 44 11.57 -10.60 -9.93
N GLU A 45 12.63 -11.34 -10.31
CA GLU A 45 12.52 -12.38 -11.34
C GLU A 45 11.68 -13.57 -10.86
N ILE A 46 11.87 -13.99 -9.61
CA ILE A 46 11.09 -15.06 -8.99
C ILE A 46 9.62 -14.63 -8.90
N ALA A 47 9.37 -13.41 -8.44
CA ALA A 47 8.01 -12.86 -8.35
C ALA A 47 7.29 -12.91 -9.70
N SER A 48 7.94 -12.43 -10.77
CA SER A 48 7.36 -12.43 -12.11
C SER A 48 6.97 -13.84 -12.60
N ARG A 49 7.81 -14.84 -12.36
CA ARG A 49 7.53 -16.24 -12.74
C ARG A 49 6.36 -16.81 -11.94
N LYS A 50 6.26 -16.49 -10.66
CA LYS A 50 5.16 -16.97 -9.81
C LYS A 50 3.81 -16.33 -10.19
N HIS A 51 3.80 -15.09 -10.62
CA HIS A 51 2.58 -14.47 -11.17
C HIS A 51 2.05 -15.23 -12.39
N ILE A 52 2.93 -15.67 -13.31
CA ILE A 52 2.52 -16.44 -14.51
C ILE A 52 1.84 -17.75 -14.09
N GLU A 53 2.35 -18.43 -13.06
CA GLU A 53 1.80 -19.70 -12.58
C GLU A 53 0.43 -19.51 -11.90
N ALA A 54 0.24 -18.39 -11.17
CA ALA A 54 -0.91 -18.18 -10.28
C ALA A 54 -2.10 -17.46 -10.95
N ILE A 55 -1.87 -16.55 -11.89
CA ILE A 55 -2.88 -15.57 -12.32
C ILE A 55 -4.11 -16.23 -12.96
N TYR A 56 -3.94 -17.23 -13.83
CA TYR A 56 -5.06 -17.91 -14.48
C TYR A 56 -5.87 -18.77 -13.51
N PRO A 57 -5.24 -19.64 -12.67
CA PRO A 57 -5.97 -20.37 -11.65
C PRO A 57 -6.78 -19.47 -10.70
N LEU A 58 -6.22 -18.33 -10.29
CA LEU A 58 -6.93 -17.38 -9.42
C LEU A 58 -8.11 -16.73 -10.14
N ALA A 59 -7.98 -16.40 -11.42
CA ALA A 59 -9.10 -15.82 -12.19
C ALA A 59 -10.25 -16.83 -12.35
N ASP A 60 -9.95 -18.10 -12.61
CA ASP A 60 -10.93 -19.17 -12.67
C ASP A 60 -11.60 -19.43 -11.31
N GLN A 61 -10.80 -19.42 -10.24
CA GLN A 61 -11.28 -19.51 -8.86
C GLN A 61 -12.23 -18.35 -8.51
N ALA A 62 -11.84 -17.12 -8.81
CA ALA A 62 -12.65 -15.94 -8.52
C ALA A 62 -14.03 -16.00 -9.19
N LEU A 63 -14.10 -16.41 -10.45
CA LEU A 63 -15.37 -16.60 -11.15
C LEU A 63 -16.24 -17.68 -10.51
N LYS A 64 -15.63 -18.83 -10.15
CA LYS A 64 -16.33 -19.94 -9.50
C LYS A 64 -16.89 -19.58 -8.12
N GLU A 65 -16.08 -18.92 -7.30
CA GLU A 65 -16.49 -18.50 -5.96
C GLU A 65 -17.59 -17.43 -6.00
N ALA A 66 -17.56 -16.53 -7.00
CA ALA A 66 -18.63 -15.56 -7.23
C ALA A 66 -19.91 -16.20 -7.81
N GLY A 67 -19.86 -17.43 -8.29
CA GLY A 67 -20.95 -18.05 -9.03
C GLY A 67 -21.25 -17.36 -10.37
N LEU A 68 -20.21 -16.73 -10.98
CA LEU A 68 -20.30 -15.97 -12.21
C LEU A 68 -19.55 -16.68 -13.34
N THR A 69 -19.94 -16.34 -14.56
CA THR A 69 -19.26 -16.72 -15.80
C THR A 69 -18.53 -15.52 -16.41
N ARG A 70 -17.77 -15.75 -17.46
CA ARG A 70 -17.09 -14.67 -18.22
C ARG A 70 -18.06 -13.67 -18.83
N ASP A 71 -19.28 -14.13 -19.16
CA ASP A 71 -20.32 -13.29 -19.77
C ASP A 71 -20.91 -12.28 -18.77
N ASP A 72 -20.83 -12.59 -17.46
CA ASP A 72 -21.33 -11.76 -16.38
C ASP A 72 -20.35 -10.63 -16.00
N ILE A 73 -19.12 -10.63 -16.57
CA ILE A 73 -18.11 -9.61 -16.35
C ILE A 73 -18.34 -8.45 -17.32
N ASP A 74 -18.36 -7.22 -16.80
CA ASP A 74 -18.60 -6.01 -17.59
C ASP A 74 -17.31 -5.30 -18.00
N ALA A 75 -16.23 -5.45 -17.23
CA ALA A 75 -14.91 -4.87 -17.52
C ALA A 75 -13.79 -5.68 -16.88
N VAL A 76 -12.57 -5.53 -17.43
CA VAL A 76 -11.34 -6.09 -16.86
C VAL A 76 -10.45 -4.93 -16.39
N ALA A 77 -10.02 -4.97 -15.14
CA ALA A 77 -9.13 -3.97 -14.55
C ALA A 77 -7.78 -4.58 -14.19
N VAL A 78 -6.73 -3.77 -14.25
CA VAL A 78 -5.39 -4.23 -13.91
C VAL A 78 -4.53 -3.12 -13.37
N THR A 79 -3.70 -3.45 -12.40
CA THR A 79 -2.60 -2.58 -11.97
C THR A 79 -1.56 -2.47 -13.09
N TYR A 80 -1.33 -1.25 -13.57
CA TYR A 80 -0.38 -1.01 -14.65
C TYR A 80 0.88 -0.26 -14.20
N ALA A 81 0.85 0.37 -13.03
CA ALA A 81 1.91 1.15 -12.39
C ALA A 81 1.59 1.49 -10.92
N PRO A 82 2.58 1.82 -10.10
CA PRO A 82 3.97 1.37 -10.18
C PRO A 82 4.10 -0.07 -9.66
N GLY A 83 5.29 -0.68 -9.85
CA GLY A 83 5.61 -1.99 -9.31
C GLY A 83 6.85 -2.61 -9.92
N LEU A 84 7.13 -3.87 -9.58
CA LEU A 84 8.18 -4.65 -10.22
C LEU A 84 7.81 -4.88 -11.69
N ILE A 85 8.61 -4.31 -12.60
CA ILE A 85 8.22 -4.23 -14.03
C ILE A 85 7.80 -5.58 -14.63
N GLY A 86 8.53 -6.66 -14.33
CA GLY A 86 8.18 -8.01 -14.81
C GLY A 86 6.88 -8.54 -14.22
N ALA A 87 6.61 -8.25 -12.96
CA ALA A 87 5.39 -8.66 -12.26
C ALA A 87 4.15 -7.89 -12.81
N VAL A 88 4.24 -6.56 -12.90
CA VAL A 88 3.19 -5.72 -13.50
C VAL A 88 2.92 -6.14 -14.95
N LEU A 89 3.97 -6.45 -15.72
CA LEU A 89 3.85 -6.87 -17.12
C LEU A 89 3.05 -8.17 -17.26
N VAL A 90 3.18 -9.11 -16.34
CA VAL A 90 2.38 -10.35 -16.33
C VAL A 90 0.90 -10.03 -16.18
N GLY A 91 0.53 -9.22 -15.19
CA GLY A 91 -0.87 -8.79 -14.97
C GLY A 91 -1.44 -8.05 -16.16
N VAL A 92 -0.71 -7.07 -16.71
CA VAL A 92 -1.14 -6.27 -17.85
C VAL A 92 -1.39 -7.14 -19.09
N ASN A 93 -0.49 -8.08 -19.39
CA ASN A 93 -0.69 -8.98 -20.56
C ASN A 93 -1.86 -9.94 -20.35
N PHE A 94 -2.02 -10.48 -19.14
CA PHE A 94 -3.18 -11.32 -18.83
C PHE A 94 -4.49 -10.54 -18.96
N ALA A 95 -4.55 -9.32 -18.40
CA ALA A 95 -5.75 -8.48 -18.45
C ALA A 95 -6.11 -8.08 -19.90
N LYS A 96 -5.11 -7.73 -20.73
CA LYS A 96 -5.30 -7.46 -22.16
C LYS A 96 -5.89 -8.66 -22.88
N ALA A 97 -5.33 -9.85 -22.66
CA ALA A 97 -5.84 -11.08 -23.27
C ALA A 97 -7.26 -11.41 -22.80
N ALA A 98 -7.56 -11.25 -21.52
CA ALA A 98 -8.87 -11.46 -20.95
C ALA A 98 -9.91 -10.45 -21.50
N ALA A 99 -9.59 -9.16 -21.52
CA ALA A 99 -10.44 -8.10 -22.06
C ALA A 99 -10.77 -8.33 -23.54
N LEU A 100 -9.76 -8.70 -24.34
CA LEU A 100 -9.92 -9.02 -25.76
C LEU A 100 -10.82 -10.25 -25.95
N ALA A 101 -10.55 -11.34 -25.24
CA ALA A 101 -11.29 -12.59 -25.35
C ALA A 101 -12.76 -12.45 -24.93
N MET A 102 -13.04 -11.62 -23.95
CA MET A 102 -14.39 -11.34 -23.45
C MET A 102 -15.08 -10.18 -24.20
N ASN A 103 -14.36 -9.47 -25.06
CA ASN A 103 -14.82 -8.24 -25.74
C ASN A 103 -15.34 -7.19 -24.73
N LYS A 104 -14.54 -6.94 -23.67
CA LYS A 104 -14.87 -6.00 -22.58
C LYS A 104 -13.82 -4.88 -22.49
N PRO A 105 -14.19 -3.70 -21.96
CA PRO A 105 -13.26 -2.61 -21.76
C PRO A 105 -12.13 -3.02 -20.78
N LEU A 106 -10.92 -2.51 -21.05
CA LEU A 106 -9.75 -2.64 -20.21
C LEU A 106 -9.56 -1.36 -19.40
N ILE A 107 -9.43 -1.47 -18.07
CA ILE A 107 -9.31 -0.32 -17.16
C ILE A 107 -7.93 -0.35 -16.51
N PRO A 108 -7.05 0.61 -16.82
CA PRO A 108 -5.76 0.73 -16.16
C PRO A 108 -5.94 1.37 -14.78
N VAL A 109 -5.42 0.75 -13.74
CA VAL A 109 -5.48 1.27 -12.37
C VAL A 109 -4.07 1.51 -11.84
N HIS A 110 -3.85 2.69 -11.28
CA HIS A 110 -2.62 2.99 -10.57
C HIS A 110 -2.66 2.34 -9.17
N HIS A 111 -1.65 1.53 -8.83
CA HIS A 111 -1.58 0.77 -7.58
C HIS A 111 -1.89 1.59 -6.32
N ILE A 112 -1.32 2.80 -6.23
CA ILE A 112 -1.54 3.69 -5.08
C ILE A 112 -3.00 4.18 -5.01
N ARG A 113 -3.66 4.42 -6.15
CA ARG A 113 -5.09 4.72 -6.18
C ARG A 113 -5.91 3.53 -5.69
N GLY A 114 -5.48 2.31 -6.00
CA GLY A 114 -6.06 1.08 -5.46
C GLY A 114 -6.00 1.07 -3.92
N HIS A 115 -4.83 1.31 -3.33
CA HIS A 115 -4.71 1.38 -1.88
C HIS A 115 -5.65 2.43 -1.24
N ILE A 116 -5.81 3.59 -1.85
CA ILE A 116 -6.77 4.59 -1.39
C ILE A 116 -8.20 4.03 -1.46
N ALA A 117 -8.54 3.36 -2.58
CA ALA A 117 -9.86 2.79 -2.81
C ALA A 117 -10.20 1.60 -1.89
N ALA A 118 -9.21 0.95 -1.27
CA ALA A 118 -9.47 -0.03 -0.22
C ALA A 118 -10.32 0.55 0.94
N ASN A 119 -10.25 1.86 1.19
CA ASN A 119 -11.10 2.53 2.16
C ASN A 119 -12.55 2.64 1.69
N TYR A 120 -12.82 2.74 0.39
CA TYR A 120 -14.19 2.75 -0.14
C TYR A 120 -14.90 1.41 0.05
N LEU A 121 -14.15 0.31 0.05
CA LEU A 121 -14.69 -1.02 0.35
C LEU A 121 -15.02 -1.21 1.84
N ALA A 122 -14.20 -0.60 2.71
CA ALA A 122 -14.38 -0.70 4.15
C ALA A 122 -15.45 0.25 4.69
N TYR A 123 -15.63 1.40 4.03
CA TYR A 123 -16.48 2.50 4.44
C TYR A 123 -17.31 2.99 3.26
N PRO A 124 -18.49 2.40 3.02
CA PRO A 124 -19.37 2.79 1.91
C PRO A 124 -19.78 4.26 1.91
N GLU A 125 -19.74 4.90 3.09
CA GLU A 125 -20.05 6.32 3.28
C GLU A 125 -18.88 7.26 2.96
N LEU A 126 -17.67 6.73 2.79
CA LEU A 126 -16.51 7.57 2.47
C LEU A 126 -16.57 8.04 1.02
N GLU A 127 -16.69 9.33 0.88
CA GLU A 127 -16.70 10.05 -0.40
C GLU A 127 -15.69 11.19 -0.37
N PRO A 128 -15.03 11.52 -1.50
CA PRO A 128 -14.23 12.72 -1.62
C PRO A 128 -15.05 14.01 -1.31
N PRO A 129 -14.41 15.11 -0.87
CA PRO A 129 -12.97 15.22 -0.67
C PRO A 129 -12.49 14.78 0.72
N PHE A 130 -11.25 14.28 0.78
CA PHE A 130 -10.57 13.91 2.04
C PHE A 130 -9.04 13.91 1.87
N LEU A 131 -8.30 13.83 2.99
CA LEU A 131 -6.86 13.55 2.96
C LEU A 131 -6.61 12.05 3.08
N CYS A 132 -5.56 11.57 2.42
CA CYS A 132 -5.10 10.19 2.57
C CYS A 132 -3.61 10.14 2.89
N LEU A 133 -3.25 9.49 3.99
CA LEU A 133 -1.89 9.06 4.26
C LEU A 133 -1.69 7.68 3.66
N VAL A 134 -0.92 7.59 2.59
CA VAL A 134 -0.49 6.31 2.01
C VAL A 134 0.85 5.91 2.61
N VAL A 135 0.92 4.74 3.24
CA VAL A 135 2.14 4.21 3.87
C VAL A 135 2.27 2.72 3.56
N SER A 136 3.17 2.38 2.65
CA SER A 136 3.42 1.01 2.20
C SER A 136 4.90 0.66 2.19
N GLY A 137 5.25 -0.53 1.70
CA GLY A 137 6.65 -0.96 1.50
C GLY A 137 7.43 -0.03 0.59
N GLY A 138 6.84 0.43 -0.50
CA GLY A 138 7.50 1.26 -1.51
C GLY A 138 7.10 2.74 -1.50
N HIS A 139 6.05 3.13 -0.79
CA HIS A 139 5.50 4.49 -0.89
C HIS A 139 5.13 5.06 0.48
N THR A 140 5.45 6.33 0.67
CA THR A 140 4.97 7.12 1.83
C THR A 140 4.65 8.52 1.37
N MET A 141 3.35 8.90 1.40
CA MET A 141 2.90 10.19 0.88
C MET A 141 1.60 10.65 1.52
N ILE A 142 1.39 11.95 1.54
CA ILE A 142 0.12 12.58 1.91
C ILE A 142 -0.54 13.09 0.63
N ILE A 143 -1.75 12.62 0.38
CA ILE A 143 -2.51 12.90 -0.84
C ILE A 143 -3.81 13.61 -0.46
N GLU A 144 -4.10 14.67 -1.17
CA GLU A 144 -5.42 15.30 -1.21
C GLU A 144 -6.25 14.59 -2.29
N VAL A 145 -7.29 13.91 -1.88
CA VAL A 145 -8.26 13.24 -2.76
C VAL A 145 -9.42 14.21 -2.95
N LYS A 146 -9.44 14.91 -4.06
CA LYS A 146 -10.48 15.91 -4.38
C LYS A 146 -11.72 15.25 -4.96
N ASP A 147 -11.49 14.22 -5.80
CA ASP A 147 -12.49 13.36 -6.38
C ASP A 147 -11.88 11.95 -6.53
N TYR A 148 -12.65 10.97 -6.87
CA TYR A 148 -12.23 9.56 -7.04
C TYR A 148 -11.07 9.40 -8.03
N THR A 149 -10.95 10.30 -9.00
CA THR A 149 -9.89 10.31 -10.03
C THR A 149 -9.06 11.59 -10.06
N ASP A 150 -9.42 12.62 -9.27
CA ASP A 150 -8.64 13.86 -9.12
C ASP A 150 -7.92 13.88 -7.77
N MET A 151 -6.60 13.78 -7.79
CA MET A 151 -5.75 13.70 -6.62
C MET A 151 -4.57 14.67 -6.73
N ARG A 152 -4.09 15.14 -5.59
CA ARG A 152 -2.90 16.01 -5.50
C ARG A 152 -1.98 15.51 -4.40
N ILE A 153 -0.70 15.33 -4.70
CA ILE A 153 0.31 15.01 -3.70
C ILE A 153 0.65 16.29 -2.93
N LEU A 154 0.46 16.27 -1.61
CA LEU A 154 0.88 17.35 -0.73
C LEU A 154 2.34 17.17 -0.31
N GLY A 155 2.74 15.97 0.05
CA GLY A 155 4.09 15.61 0.42
C GLY A 155 4.39 14.13 0.21
N THR A 156 5.66 13.82 0.07
CA THR A 156 6.15 12.45 -0.14
C THR A 156 7.41 12.21 0.69
N THR A 157 7.81 10.96 0.82
CA THR A 157 9.16 10.68 1.31
C THR A 157 10.20 11.15 0.29
N LEU A 158 11.30 11.70 0.78
CA LEU A 158 12.44 12.16 -0.03
C LEU A 158 13.49 11.06 -0.24
N ASP A 159 13.32 9.94 0.46
CA ASP A 159 14.27 8.83 0.45
C ASP A 159 13.54 7.49 0.65
N ASP A 160 13.91 6.67 1.63
CA ASP A 160 13.26 5.39 1.89
C ASP A 160 11.76 5.58 2.23
N ALA A 161 10.92 4.63 1.81
CA ALA A 161 9.57 4.53 2.33
C ALA A 161 9.57 4.01 3.77
N ALA A 162 8.55 4.35 4.56
CA ALA A 162 8.44 3.90 5.95
C ALA A 162 8.43 2.36 6.06
N GLY A 163 7.69 1.68 5.19
CA GLY A 163 7.62 0.21 5.18
C GLY A 163 8.97 -0.44 4.85
N GLU A 164 9.69 0.11 3.87
CA GLU A 164 11.05 -0.33 3.55
C GLU A 164 11.99 -0.20 4.77
N CYS A 165 11.84 0.86 5.56
CA CYS A 165 12.61 1.02 6.78
C CYS A 165 12.27 -0.03 7.83
N PHE A 166 10.99 -0.35 8.02
CA PHE A 166 10.55 -1.44 8.90
C PHE A 166 11.16 -2.78 8.46
N ASP A 167 11.15 -3.09 7.18
CA ASP A 167 11.68 -4.34 6.65
C ASP A 167 13.20 -4.44 6.80
N LYS A 168 13.92 -3.34 6.52
CA LYS A 168 15.39 -3.29 6.65
C LYS A 168 15.85 -3.43 8.10
N VAL A 169 15.19 -2.73 9.04
CA VAL A 169 15.48 -2.85 10.48
C VAL A 169 15.11 -4.24 10.98
N GLY A 170 13.91 -4.74 10.64
CA GLY A 170 13.47 -6.09 11.01
C GLY A 170 14.45 -7.17 10.53
N ARG A 171 14.94 -7.06 9.31
CA ARG A 171 15.92 -8.02 8.76
C ARG A 171 17.22 -8.04 9.55
N VAL A 172 17.76 -6.89 9.96
CA VAL A 172 19.00 -6.82 10.74
C VAL A 172 18.79 -7.37 12.17
N LEU A 173 17.58 -7.22 12.70
CA LEU A 173 17.17 -7.84 13.97
C LEU A 173 16.84 -9.34 13.86
N GLY A 174 17.03 -9.96 12.69
CA GLY A 174 16.73 -11.38 12.46
C GLY A 174 15.23 -11.71 12.41
N MET A 175 14.38 -10.71 12.22
CA MET A 175 12.93 -10.90 12.12
C MET A 175 12.54 -11.47 10.74
N PRO A 176 11.44 -12.25 10.66
CA PRO A 176 10.97 -12.78 9.39
C PRO A 176 10.45 -11.67 8.47
N TYR A 177 10.59 -11.86 7.16
CA TYR A 177 9.95 -10.99 6.16
C TYR A 177 8.43 -11.29 6.04
N PRO A 178 7.56 -10.25 5.90
CA PRO A 178 7.85 -8.82 6.03
C PRO A 178 8.11 -8.41 7.50
N GLY A 179 9.14 -7.59 7.69
CA GLY A 179 9.63 -7.22 9.03
C GLY A 179 8.66 -6.38 9.84
N GLY A 180 7.82 -5.58 9.16
CA GLY A 180 6.94 -4.62 9.80
C GLY A 180 5.97 -5.22 10.83
N ALA A 181 5.35 -6.35 10.53
CA ALA A 181 4.40 -7.01 11.45
C ALA A 181 5.09 -7.61 12.69
N ALA A 182 6.28 -8.21 12.51
CA ALA A 182 7.05 -8.76 13.61
C ALA A 182 7.59 -7.65 14.52
N LEU A 183 8.04 -6.55 13.93
CA LEU A 183 8.53 -5.38 14.64
C LEU A 183 7.40 -4.70 15.43
N ASP A 184 6.21 -4.53 14.85
CA ASP A 184 5.04 -3.98 15.54
C ASP A 184 4.65 -4.83 16.76
N LYS A 185 4.64 -6.16 16.60
CA LYS A 185 4.36 -7.09 17.70
C LYS A 185 5.39 -6.98 18.83
N ALA A 186 6.68 -6.88 18.51
CA ALA A 186 7.74 -6.70 19.50
C ALA A 186 7.61 -5.33 20.19
N ALA A 187 7.34 -4.27 19.43
CA ALA A 187 7.19 -2.91 19.95
C ALA A 187 6.11 -2.75 21.02
N GLN A 188 5.04 -3.56 20.95
CA GLN A 188 3.96 -3.53 21.94
C GLN A 188 4.39 -3.95 23.35
N GLN A 189 5.56 -4.58 23.48
CA GLN A 189 6.10 -5.08 24.76
C GLN A 189 7.26 -4.22 25.30
N GLY A 190 7.67 -3.19 24.55
CA GLY A 190 8.83 -2.38 24.83
C GLY A 190 8.52 -0.99 25.37
N ASP A 191 9.56 -0.36 25.93
CA ASP A 191 9.55 1.05 26.34
C ASP A 191 10.03 1.93 25.19
N GLU A 192 9.13 2.74 24.65
CA GLU A 192 9.41 3.63 23.50
C GLU A 192 10.38 4.77 23.82
N THR A 193 10.65 5.04 25.10
CA THR A 193 11.53 6.12 25.55
C THR A 193 12.98 5.68 25.77
N LYS A 194 13.25 4.36 25.72
CA LYS A 194 14.55 3.78 26.08
C LYS A 194 15.66 4.15 25.10
N TYR A 195 15.37 4.19 23.82
CA TYR A 195 16.36 4.53 22.79
C TYR A 195 15.99 5.85 22.11
N ARG A 196 16.91 6.80 22.11
CA ARG A 196 16.70 8.09 21.48
C ARG A 196 17.10 8.02 20.00
N LEU A 197 16.12 7.89 19.12
CA LEU A 197 16.30 7.83 17.67
C LEU A 197 15.95 9.17 17.01
N PRO A 198 16.61 9.54 15.90
CA PRO A 198 16.36 10.81 15.23
C PRO A 198 15.03 10.83 14.50
N VAL A 199 14.35 11.97 14.57
CA VAL A 199 13.16 12.27 13.77
C VAL A 199 13.52 13.36 12.75
N ALA A 200 13.23 13.12 11.49
CA ALA A 200 13.55 14.05 10.42
C ALA A 200 12.76 15.35 10.57
N LYS A 201 13.46 16.49 10.50
CA LYS A 201 12.83 17.80 10.45
C LYS A 201 12.22 18.04 9.06
N PRO A 202 11.09 18.77 8.97
CA PRO A 202 10.56 19.20 7.68
C PRO A 202 11.60 20.03 6.91
N GLY A 203 11.70 19.79 5.59
CA GLY A 203 12.43 20.63 4.66
C GLY A 203 11.61 21.83 4.17
N GLU A 204 11.88 22.30 2.96
CA GLU A 204 11.12 23.40 2.32
C GLU A 204 9.63 23.07 2.20
N ASN A 205 9.29 21.86 1.74
CA ASN A 205 7.92 21.39 1.79
C ASN A 205 7.64 20.75 3.16
N PRO A 206 6.75 21.33 3.98
CA PRO A 206 6.51 20.88 5.35
C PRO A 206 5.81 19.52 5.46
N TYR A 207 5.27 19.01 4.36
CA TYR A 207 4.61 17.71 4.29
C TYR A 207 5.56 16.58 3.90
N ASN A 208 6.77 16.90 3.39
CA ASN A 208 7.75 15.90 3.00
C ASN A 208 8.31 15.16 4.22
N MET A 209 8.64 13.90 4.01
CA MET A 209 9.13 12.97 5.02
C MET A 209 10.52 12.45 4.62
N SER A 210 11.27 11.93 5.59
CA SER A 210 12.54 11.26 5.36
C SER A 210 12.75 10.19 6.42
N PHE A 211 13.19 9.02 6.03
CA PHE A 211 13.38 7.87 6.92
C PHE A 211 14.81 7.28 6.86
N SER A 212 15.63 7.65 5.87
CA SER A 212 16.98 7.11 5.70
C SER A 212 17.89 7.42 6.89
N GLY A 213 17.75 8.61 7.48
CA GLY A 213 18.48 8.99 8.70
C GLY A 213 18.10 8.15 9.91
N LEU A 214 16.80 7.93 10.13
CA LEU A 214 16.28 7.06 11.17
C LEU A 214 16.76 5.62 10.99
N LYS A 215 16.63 5.07 9.78
CA LYS A 215 17.12 3.74 9.43
C LYS A 215 18.62 3.60 9.77
N THR A 216 19.45 4.52 9.26
CA THR A 216 20.90 4.48 9.45
C THR A 216 21.28 4.57 10.91
N ALA A 217 20.65 5.45 11.67
CA ALA A 217 20.90 5.57 13.12
C ALA A 217 20.56 4.28 13.86
N THR A 218 19.42 3.66 13.54
CA THR A 218 18.99 2.40 14.15
C THR A 218 19.95 1.26 13.81
N LEU A 219 20.34 1.13 12.53
CA LEU A 219 21.30 0.10 12.11
C LEU A 219 22.68 0.28 12.76
N ASN A 220 23.17 1.52 12.86
CA ASN A 220 24.43 1.82 13.54
C ASN A 220 24.38 1.48 15.02
N LEU A 221 23.25 1.74 15.70
CA LEU A 221 23.04 1.37 17.10
C LEU A 221 23.10 -0.15 17.28
N ILE A 222 22.42 -0.92 16.42
CA ILE A 222 22.45 -2.39 16.46
C ILE A 222 23.87 -2.92 16.23
N HIS A 223 24.56 -2.46 15.20
CA HIS A 223 25.91 -2.89 14.87
C HIS A 223 26.92 -2.51 15.98
N HIS A 224 26.78 -1.33 16.58
CA HIS A 224 27.65 -0.91 17.67
C HIS A 224 27.48 -1.80 18.90
N ALA A 225 26.25 -2.08 19.30
CA ALA A 225 25.96 -2.98 20.40
C ALA A 225 26.55 -4.37 20.18
N ASP A 226 26.40 -4.92 18.98
CA ASP A 226 26.98 -6.21 18.58
C ASP A 226 28.51 -6.19 18.68
N GLN A 227 29.19 -5.14 18.20
CA GLN A 227 30.65 -4.98 18.27
C GLN A 227 31.22 -4.95 19.71
N ILE A 228 30.49 -4.33 20.63
CA ILE A 228 30.94 -4.21 22.03
C ILE A 228 30.37 -5.29 22.93
N GLY A 229 29.55 -6.21 22.40
CA GLY A 229 28.90 -7.28 23.16
C GLY A 229 27.80 -6.79 24.11
N GLU A 230 27.17 -5.65 23.80
CA GLU A 230 26.04 -5.12 24.57
C GLU A 230 24.75 -5.81 24.14
N GLU A 231 23.98 -6.32 25.07
CA GLU A 231 22.66 -6.90 24.80
C GLU A 231 21.60 -5.80 24.68
N LEU A 232 20.99 -5.69 23.48
CA LEU A 232 19.91 -4.76 23.23
C LEU A 232 18.56 -5.30 23.72
N ASP A 233 17.79 -4.43 24.34
CA ASP A 233 16.37 -4.68 24.58
C ASP A 233 15.59 -4.49 23.28
N ILE A 234 15.46 -5.58 22.52
CA ILE A 234 14.84 -5.58 21.20
C ILE A 234 13.40 -5.05 21.21
N PRO A 235 12.52 -5.45 22.16
CA PRO A 235 11.18 -4.86 22.26
C PRO A 235 11.22 -3.32 22.39
N SER A 236 12.06 -2.79 23.25
CA SER A 236 12.17 -1.33 23.46
C SER A 236 12.80 -0.62 22.25
N LEU A 237 13.75 -1.24 21.57
CA LEU A 237 14.29 -0.70 20.33
C LEU A 237 13.20 -0.62 19.23
N CYS A 238 12.39 -1.67 19.07
CA CYS A 238 11.26 -1.68 18.17
C CYS A 238 10.21 -0.61 18.52
N ALA A 239 9.93 -0.43 19.82
CA ALA A 239 8.99 0.59 20.28
C ALA A 239 9.51 2.00 19.98
N SER A 240 10.79 2.29 20.30
CA SER A 240 11.43 3.58 20.03
C SER A 240 11.51 3.88 18.54
N PHE A 241 11.83 2.87 17.71
CA PHE A 241 11.84 3.00 16.25
C PHE A 241 10.45 3.34 15.69
N THR A 242 9.43 2.59 16.11
CA THR A 242 8.05 2.82 15.67
C THR A 242 7.53 4.19 16.13
N ALA A 243 7.91 4.63 17.33
CA ALA A 243 7.59 5.97 17.82
C ALA A 243 8.21 7.05 16.90
N ALA A 244 9.49 6.94 16.54
CA ALA A 244 10.15 7.90 15.66
C ALA A 244 9.53 7.93 14.24
N VAL A 245 9.07 6.78 13.71
CA VAL A 245 8.29 6.74 12.46
C VAL A 245 6.97 7.49 12.63
N SER A 246 6.21 7.22 13.70
CA SER A 246 4.94 7.89 13.97
C SER A 246 5.13 9.40 14.16
N GLU A 247 6.16 9.85 14.87
CA GLU A 247 6.51 11.26 15.03
C GLU A 247 6.93 11.94 13.72
N THR A 248 7.38 11.16 12.74
CA THR A 248 7.62 11.69 11.38
C THR A 248 6.32 11.84 10.61
N LEU A 249 5.36 10.92 10.73
CA LEU A 249 4.12 10.89 9.95
C LEU A 249 3.04 11.81 10.51
N VAL A 250 2.69 11.62 11.79
CA VAL A 250 1.49 12.19 12.40
C VAL A 250 1.46 13.73 12.41
N PRO A 251 2.54 14.45 12.77
CA PRO A 251 2.53 15.92 12.75
C PRO A 251 2.29 16.50 11.35
N ARG A 252 2.71 15.80 10.30
CA ARG A 252 2.50 16.23 8.91
C ARG A 252 1.06 16.03 8.46
N VAL A 253 0.43 14.96 8.90
CA VAL A 253 -1.01 14.72 8.69
C VAL A 253 -1.85 15.77 9.43
N VAL A 254 -1.51 16.05 10.69
CA VAL A 254 -2.15 17.11 11.50
C VAL A 254 -2.06 18.45 10.78
N ARG A 255 -0.86 18.83 10.37
CA ARG A 255 -0.64 20.07 9.63
C ARG A 255 -1.45 20.12 8.33
N ALA A 256 -1.50 19.03 7.59
CA ALA A 256 -2.30 18.95 6.36
C ALA A 256 -3.80 19.15 6.65
N LEU A 257 -4.33 18.54 7.71
CA LEU A 257 -5.72 18.75 8.14
C LEU A 257 -6.00 20.20 8.53
N GLU A 258 -5.09 20.84 9.29
CA GLU A 258 -5.23 22.24 9.72
C GLU A 258 -5.18 23.20 8.53
N GLU A 259 -4.22 23.03 7.61
CA GLU A 259 -4.03 23.97 6.50
C GLU A 259 -5.05 23.78 5.37
N THR A 260 -5.54 22.56 5.13
CA THR A 260 -6.55 22.29 4.10
C THR A 260 -7.99 22.48 4.61
N GLY A 261 -8.19 22.37 5.91
CA GLY A 261 -9.52 22.44 6.54
C GLY A 261 -10.35 21.16 6.38
N TYR A 262 -9.83 20.09 5.78
CA TYR A 262 -10.54 18.82 5.68
C TYR A 262 -10.83 18.22 7.04
N ARG A 263 -11.95 17.50 7.14
CA ARG A 263 -12.42 16.84 8.36
C ARG A 263 -12.48 15.31 8.22
N LYS A 264 -11.98 14.78 7.11
CA LYS A 264 -11.85 13.34 6.84
C LYS A 264 -10.40 13.03 6.50
N VAL A 265 -9.85 12.00 7.12
CA VAL A 265 -8.54 11.47 6.80
C VAL A 265 -8.59 9.95 6.67
N ALA A 266 -8.13 9.42 5.55
CA ALA A 266 -7.95 7.99 5.34
C ALA A 266 -6.48 7.60 5.53
N VAL A 267 -6.23 6.35 5.94
CA VAL A 267 -4.90 5.75 5.94
C VAL A 267 -4.93 4.53 5.03
N ALA A 268 -3.91 4.34 4.21
CA ALA A 268 -3.85 3.29 3.21
C ALA A 268 -2.46 2.66 3.10
N GLY A 269 -2.38 1.43 2.58
CA GLY A 269 -1.14 0.67 2.42
C GLY A 269 -0.81 -0.23 3.59
N GLY A 270 0.14 -1.16 3.41
CA GLY A 270 0.46 -2.22 4.37
C GLY A 270 0.88 -1.71 5.76
N VAL A 271 1.58 -0.57 5.84
CA VAL A 271 1.99 0.04 7.13
C VAL A 271 0.80 0.67 7.88
N ALA A 272 -0.33 0.90 7.21
CA ALA A 272 -1.59 1.27 7.88
C ALA A 272 -2.08 0.21 8.88
N ALA A 273 -1.55 -1.00 8.83
CA ALA A 273 -1.79 -2.06 9.81
C ALA A 273 -1.04 -1.85 11.13
N ASN A 274 0.00 -1.01 11.18
CA ASN A 274 0.82 -0.78 12.37
C ASN A 274 0.00 -0.18 13.52
N SER A 275 0.03 -0.85 14.66
CA SER A 275 -0.81 -0.53 15.83
C SER A 275 -0.55 0.87 16.40
N ARG A 276 0.73 1.28 16.48
CA ARG A 276 1.14 2.59 16.98
C ARG A 276 0.69 3.71 16.07
N ILE A 277 0.95 3.59 14.77
CA ILE A 277 0.58 4.60 13.77
C ILE A 277 -0.94 4.80 13.75
N ARG A 278 -1.71 3.70 13.78
CA ARG A 278 -3.18 3.76 13.87
C ARG A 278 -3.65 4.53 15.09
N ARG A 279 -3.12 4.20 16.27
CA ARG A 279 -3.47 4.86 17.53
C ARG A 279 -3.16 6.37 17.47
N ASP A 280 -1.96 6.73 17.08
CA ASP A 280 -1.48 8.11 17.13
C ASP A 280 -2.25 9.01 16.12
N ILE A 281 -2.58 8.48 14.92
CA ILE A 281 -3.43 9.21 13.96
C ILE A 281 -4.85 9.38 14.49
N LEU A 282 -5.44 8.34 15.09
CA LEU A 282 -6.77 8.43 15.69
C LEU A 282 -6.84 9.49 16.79
N GLU A 283 -5.84 9.49 17.68
CA GLU A 283 -5.76 10.47 18.76
C GLU A 283 -5.57 11.92 18.25
N ALA A 284 -4.70 12.09 17.26
CA ALA A 284 -4.42 13.39 16.68
C ALA A 284 -5.63 13.95 15.90
N ALA A 285 -6.26 13.13 15.06
CA ALA A 285 -7.45 13.54 14.31
C ALA A 285 -8.63 13.86 15.22
N LYS A 286 -8.84 13.09 16.29
CA LYS A 286 -9.87 13.35 17.30
C LYS A 286 -9.74 14.73 17.94
N LYS A 287 -8.50 15.18 18.22
CA LYS A 287 -8.23 16.52 18.77
C LYS A 287 -8.64 17.64 17.80
N LEU A 288 -8.61 17.36 16.49
CA LEU A 288 -9.01 18.29 15.44
C LEU A 288 -10.50 18.16 15.03
N GLY A 289 -11.23 17.24 15.64
CA GLY A 289 -12.61 16.93 15.24
C GLY A 289 -12.71 16.33 13.85
N ALA A 290 -11.67 15.63 13.39
CA ALA A 290 -11.64 14.96 12.09
C ALA A 290 -11.99 13.47 12.24
N GLU A 291 -12.71 12.94 11.24
CA GLU A 291 -13.05 11.53 11.10
C GLU A 291 -11.87 10.75 10.47
N VAL A 292 -11.62 9.53 10.98
CA VAL A 292 -10.51 8.68 10.52
C VAL A 292 -11.05 7.41 9.90
N TYR A 293 -10.58 7.10 8.69
CA TYR A 293 -10.91 5.92 7.93
C TYR A 293 -9.65 5.06 7.76
N MET A 294 -9.66 3.88 8.37
CA MET A 294 -8.55 2.93 8.32
C MET A 294 -9.08 1.54 7.97
N PRO A 295 -8.71 0.98 6.83
CA PRO A 295 -9.29 -0.29 6.41
C PRO A 295 -8.95 -1.41 7.40
N PRO A 296 -9.77 -2.47 7.47
CA PRO A 296 -9.44 -3.67 8.22
C PRO A 296 -8.14 -4.29 7.67
N LEU A 297 -7.41 -5.03 8.52
CA LEU A 297 -6.09 -5.55 8.20
C LEU A 297 -6.02 -6.31 6.87
N LYS A 298 -7.09 -7.04 6.53
CA LYS A 298 -7.19 -7.80 5.27
C LYS A 298 -7.17 -6.94 4.00
N LEU A 299 -7.49 -5.64 4.10
CA LEU A 299 -7.50 -4.69 3.00
C LEU A 299 -6.31 -3.72 3.03
N CYS A 300 -5.40 -3.85 4.01
CA CYS A 300 -4.20 -3.00 4.08
C CYS A 300 -3.11 -3.45 3.07
N GLY A 301 -2.94 -4.76 2.87
CA GLY A 301 -2.00 -5.34 1.90
C GLY A 301 -2.52 -5.30 0.46
N ASP A 302 -1.67 -5.76 -0.47
CA ASP A 302 -2.01 -5.84 -1.88
C ASP A 302 -3.13 -6.88 -2.09
N ASN A 303 -4.18 -6.49 -2.82
CA ASN A 303 -5.35 -7.31 -3.07
C ASN A 303 -6.04 -6.88 -4.39
N GLY A 304 -6.82 -7.78 -4.97
CA GLY A 304 -7.55 -7.51 -6.21
C GLY A 304 -8.74 -6.56 -6.00
N ALA A 305 -9.38 -6.63 -4.84
CA ALA A 305 -10.58 -5.85 -4.57
C ALA A 305 -10.30 -4.34 -4.57
N MET A 306 -9.16 -3.88 -4.06
CA MET A 306 -8.75 -2.47 -4.08
C MET A 306 -8.64 -1.94 -5.52
N ILE A 307 -8.17 -2.77 -6.43
CA ILE A 307 -8.05 -2.44 -7.86
C ILE A 307 -9.43 -2.39 -8.51
N GLY A 308 -10.30 -3.35 -8.22
CA GLY A 308 -11.67 -3.35 -8.71
C GLY A 308 -12.50 -2.17 -8.22
N SER A 309 -12.28 -1.75 -6.98
CA SER A 309 -12.93 -0.58 -6.41
C SER A 309 -12.52 0.70 -7.15
N GLN A 310 -11.23 0.97 -7.33
CA GLN A 310 -10.77 2.13 -8.06
C GLN A 310 -11.19 2.08 -9.54
N ALA A 311 -11.14 0.90 -10.14
CA ALA A 311 -11.50 0.72 -11.55
C ALA A 311 -12.92 1.16 -11.88
N TYR A 312 -13.85 0.99 -10.96
CA TYR A 312 -15.23 1.46 -11.15
C TYR A 312 -15.27 2.97 -11.38
N TYR A 313 -14.55 3.73 -10.58
CA TYR A 313 -14.50 5.19 -10.71
C TYR A 313 -13.70 5.65 -11.92
N GLU A 314 -12.61 4.94 -12.26
CA GLU A 314 -11.89 5.19 -13.51
C GLU A 314 -12.79 4.96 -14.73
N TYR A 315 -13.60 3.91 -14.72
CA TYR A 315 -14.56 3.62 -15.79
C TYR A 315 -15.62 4.73 -15.92
N LEU A 316 -16.20 5.18 -14.80
CA LEU A 316 -17.18 6.26 -14.79
C LEU A 316 -16.59 7.59 -15.31
N ALA A 317 -15.32 7.82 -15.10
CA ALA A 317 -14.57 8.97 -15.61
C ALA A 317 -14.16 8.81 -17.09
N GLY A 318 -14.44 7.65 -17.73
CA GLY A 318 -14.04 7.36 -19.10
C GLY A 318 -12.58 6.93 -19.29
N ASN A 319 -11.88 6.64 -18.20
CA ASN A 319 -10.46 6.24 -18.21
C ASN A 319 -10.32 4.75 -18.56
N THR A 320 -10.42 4.43 -19.83
CA THR A 320 -10.19 3.08 -20.38
C THR A 320 -8.92 3.06 -21.23
N ALA A 321 -8.36 1.90 -21.43
CA ALA A 321 -7.18 1.69 -22.26
C ALA A 321 -7.47 0.77 -23.43
N ASP A 322 -6.68 0.89 -24.48
CA ASP A 322 -6.62 -0.06 -25.60
C ASP A 322 -5.52 -1.11 -25.40
N MET A 323 -5.30 -1.92 -26.44
CA MET A 323 -4.27 -2.98 -26.39
C MET A 323 -2.82 -2.45 -26.40
N SER A 324 -2.60 -1.14 -26.53
CA SER A 324 -1.27 -0.52 -26.39
C SER A 324 -0.85 -0.29 -24.94
N LEU A 325 -1.76 -0.48 -23.98
CA LEU A 325 -1.43 -0.35 -22.54
C LEU A 325 -0.15 -1.10 -22.21
N ASN A 326 0.76 -0.40 -21.51
CA ASN A 326 2.03 -0.97 -21.07
C ASN A 326 2.15 -0.95 -19.55
N ALA A 327 3.08 -1.74 -19.03
CA ALA A 327 3.49 -1.76 -17.63
C ALA A 327 4.56 -0.70 -17.36
N TYR A 328 4.52 -0.09 -16.18
CA TYR A 328 5.53 0.88 -15.76
C TYR A 328 6.02 0.58 -14.34
N ALA A 329 7.36 0.52 -14.17
CA ALA A 329 7.96 0.34 -12.84
C ALA A 329 7.72 1.56 -11.95
N THR A 330 7.73 2.75 -12.55
CA THR A 330 7.49 4.04 -11.92
C THR A 330 6.55 4.87 -12.79
N LYS A 331 5.53 5.45 -12.18
CA LYS A 331 4.65 6.44 -12.82
C LYS A 331 4.02 7.30 -11.74
N SER A 332 3.83 8.57 -12.04
CA SER A 332 3.12 9.48 -11.13
C SER A 332 1.66 9.08 -10.96
N ILE A 333 1.14 9.15 -9.74
CA ILE A 333 -0.31 8.97 -9.46
C ILE A 333 -1.16 10.02 -10.18
N LEU A 334 -0.57 11.16 -10.56
CA LEU A 334 -1.22 12.25 -11.28
C LEU A 334 -1.38 11.98 -12.79
N GLY A 335 -0.89 10.85 -13.29
CA GLY A 335 -0.99 10.48 -14.71
C GLY A 335 0.03 11.17 -15.61
N GLU A 336 0.85 12.07 -15.10
CA GLU A 336 1.94 12.70 -15.86
C GLU A 336 3.07 11.70 -16.09
N SER A 337 3.64 11.71 -17.30
CA SER A 337 4.87 10.97 -17.59
C SER A 337 6.03 11.62 -16.83
N VAL A 338 6.75 10.82 -16.07
CA VAL A 338 8.03 11.22 -15.47
C VAL A 338 9.09 11.26 -16.55
#